data_d66e02a6f6708ee143dc891a928c4d1a
#
_entry.id   d66e02a6f6708ee143dc891a928c4d1a
#
_cell.length_a   1.000
_cell.length_b   1.000
_cell.length_c   1.000
_cell.angle_alpha   90.00
_cell.angle_beta   90.00
_cell.angle_gamma   90.00
#
_symmetry.space_group_name_H-M   'P 1'
#
loop_
_entity.id
_entity.type
_entity.pdbx_description
1 polymer ?
#
loop_
_entity_poly.entity_id
_entity_poly.type
_entity_poly.pdbx_seq_one_letter_code
_entity_poly.pdbx_strand_id
1 'polypeptide(L)'
;MESIRLKARAKINLGLDVIGRRENGYHDVRMVMQTVGLYDRIIMTRIPEEEIRIKTNIGFLPVNENNLVYKAIMLMKNKYKLDGGIEVDLNKFIPVAAGMAGGSSDAACALFGMNRLFELNVPMRELMKLGVEIGADVPYCLMRGTALACLLYTSPSPRD
;
A
#
# COMPACT_ATOMS: atom_id res chain seq x y z
N MET A 1 10.82 -11.24 15.89
CA MET A 1 9.97 -12.07 14.96
C MET A 1 10.73 -12.21 13.65
N GLU A 2 10.84 -13.45 13.11
CA GLU A 2 11.60 -13.67 11.87
C GLU A 2 10.75 -13.55 10.60
N SER A 3 9.47 -13.90 10.68
CA SER A 3 8.55 -13.86 9.53
C SER A 3 7.14 -13.47 9.95
N ILE A 4 6.40 -12.85 9.02
CA ILE A 4 5.00 -12.46 9.22
C ILE A 4 4.18 -12.75 7.96
N ARG A 5 2.93 -13.22 8.15
CA ARG A 5 1.97 -13.45 7.07
C ARG A 5 0.84 -12.44 7.16
N LEU A 6 0.53 -11.78 6.05
CA LEU A 6 -0.42 -10.68 6.00
C LEU A 6 -1.40 -10.86 4.83
N LYS A 7 -2.58 -10.27 4.99
CA LYS A 7 -3.62 -10.16 3.95
C LYS A 7 -3.78 -8.71 3.55
N ALA A 8 -3.37 -8.37 2.35
CA ALA A 8 -3.53 -7.06 1.74
C ALA A 8 -4.91 -6.99 1.08
N ARG A 9 -5.91 -6.46 1.78
CA ARG A 9 -7.31 -6.46 1.32
C ARG A 9 -7.56 -5.40 0.27
N ALA A 10 -8.32 -5.76 -0.75
CA ALA A 10 -8.83 -4.84 -1.75
C ALA A 10 -9.84 -3.84 -1.15
N LYS A 11 -10.04 -2.73 -1.85
CA LYS A 11 -11.13 -1.78 -1.58
C LYS A 11 -11.96 -1.56 -2.85
N ILE A 12 -13.19 -1.14 -2.65
CA ILE A 12 -14.05 -0.61 -3.70
C ILE A 12 -14.54 0.77 -3.29
N ASN A 13 -14.96 1.56 -4.26
CA ASN A 13 -15.69 2.81 -4.04
C ASN A 13 -17.18 2.50 -4.16
N LEU A 14 -17.93 2.64 -3.06
CA LEU A 14 -19.39 2.48 -3.04
C LEU A 14 -20.10 3.68 -3.68
N GLY A 15 -19.49 4.85 -3.63
CA GLY A 15 -19.93 6.07 -4.27
C GLY A 15 -18.73 6.98 -4.53
N LEU A 16 -18.77 7.73 -5.63
CA LEU A 16 -17.78 8.72 -5.99
C LEU A 16 -18.49 9.91 -6.62
N ASP A 17 -18.39 11.07 -5.96
CA ASP A 17 -18.90 12.35 -6.44
C ASP A 17 -17.74 13.27 -6.78
N VAL A 18 -17.78 13.86 -7.97
CA VAL A 18 -16.89 14.96 -8.34
C VAL A 18 -17.57 16.27 -7.88
N ILE A 19 -17.00 16.91 -6.85
CA ILE A 19 -17.59 18.08 -6.20
C ILE A 19 -17.29 19.35 -7.00
N GLY A 20 -16.10 19.43 -7.59
CA GLY A 20 -15.69 20.60 -8.35
C GLY A 20 -14.33 20.44 -9.00
N ARG A 21 -14.06 21.32 -9.98
CA ARG A 21 -12.75 21.44 -10.62
C ARG A 21 -12.03 22.65 -10.05
N ARG A 22 -10.78 22.50 -9.66
CA ARG A 22 -9.92 23.60 -9.22
C ARG A 22 -9.21 24.25 -10.40
N GLU A 23 -8.76 25.48 -10.24
CA GLU A 23 -8.02 26.24 -11.26
C GLU A 23 -6.71 25.55 -11.70
N ASN A 24 -6.12 24.76 -10.82
CA ASN A 24 -4.90 23.97 -11.08
C ASN A 24 -5.13 22.65 -11.85
N GLY A 25 -6.36 22.40 -12.35
CA GLY A 25 -6.72 21.21 -13.11
C GLY A 25 -7.09 19.98 -12.27
N TYR A 26 -6.99 20.06 -10.94
CA TYR A 26 -7.43 18.99 -10.03
C TYR A 26 -8.94 19.02 -9.82
N HIS A 27 -9.48 17.86 -9.46
CA HIS A 27 -10.88 17.73 -9.05
C HIS A 27 -10.96 17.36 -7.58
N ASP A 28 -11.86 18.05 -6.86
CA ASP A 28 -12.26 17.62 -5.53
C ASP A 28 -13.25 16.47 -5.68
N VAL A 29 -12.93 15.32 -5.09
CA VAL A 29 -13.80 14.16 -5.10
C VAL A 29 -14.14 13.73 -3.69
N ARG A 30 -15.40 13.34 -3.52
CA ARG A 30 -15.88 12.68 -2.31
C ARG A 30 -16.20 11.24 -2.66
N MET A 31 -15.70 10.30 -1.88
CA MET A 31 -15.97 8.89 -2.12
C MET A 31 -16.17 8.13 -0.81
N VAL A 32 -17.02 7.13 -0.86
CA VAL A 32 -17.15 6.15 0.22
C VAL A 32 -16.34 4.94 -0.19
N MET A 33 -15.27 4.68 0.53
CA MET A 33 -14.41 3.51 0.33
C MET A 33 -14.80 2.39 1.27
N GLN A 34 -14.80 1.16 0.76
CA GLN A 34 -15.12 -0.04 1.52
C GLN A 34 -14.06 -1.11 1.29
N THR A 35 -13.47 -1.62 2.38
CA THR A 35 -12.62 -2.82 2.33
C THR A 35 -13.47 -4.05 2.03
N VAL A 36 -12.99 -4.91 1.13
CA VAL A 36 -13.70 -6.14 0.72
C VAL A 36 -12.91 -7.39 1.07
N GLY A 37 -13.54 -8.56 0.89
CA GLY A 37 -12.98 -9.85 1.26
C GLY A 37 -11.83 -10.35 0.36
N LEU A 38 -11.72 -9.85 -0.88
CA LEU A 38 -10.63 -10.17 -1.80
C LEU A 38 -9.30 -9.61 -1.26
N TYR A 39 -8.24 -10.38 -1.31
CA TYR A 39 -6.94 -9.96 -0.78
C TYR A 39 -5.76 -10.64 -1.48
N ASP A 40 -4.62 -9.93 -1.51
CA ASP A 40 -3.32 -10.50 -1.83
C ASP A 40 -2.68 -11.10 -0.57
N ARG A 41 -1.89 -12.13 -0.74
CA ARG A 41 -1.13 -12.74 0.36
C ARG A 41 0.31 -12.26 0.33
N ILE A 42 0.80 -11.80 1.47
CA ILE A 42 2.17 -11.33 1.64
C ILE A 42 2.81 -12.09 2.78
N ILE A 43 3.97 -12.67 2.51
CA ILE A 43 4.84 -13.21 3.55
C ILE A 43 6.12 -12.39 3.52
N MET A 44 6.48 -11.81 4.65
CA MET A 44 7.71 -11.05 4.81
C MET A 44 8.62 -11.77 5.78
N THR A 45 9.87 -11.98 5.40
CA THR A 45 10.87 -12.69 6.21
C THR A 45 12.13 -11.84 6.30
N ARG A 46 12.66 -11.68 7.51
CA ARG A 46 13.97 -11.04 7.70
C ARG A 46 15.07 -11.95 7.18
N ILE A 47 16.01 -11.35 6.44
CA ILE A 47 17.20 -12.05 5.95
C ILE A 47 18.46 -11.30 6.38
N PRO A 48 19.60 -11.97 6.58
CA PRO A 48 20.85 -11.32 7.01
C PRO A 48 21.47 -10.44 5.92
N GLU A 49 21.25 -10.76 4.66
CA GLU A 49 21.75 -9.99 3.51
C GLU A 49 21.09 -8.61 3.48
N GLU A 50 21.86 -7.55 3.19
CA GLU A 50 21.38 -6.17 3.06
C GLU A 50 20.67 -5.92 1.73
N GLU A 51 19.62 -6.70 1.44
CA GLU A 51 18.84 -6.57 0.21
C GLU A 51 17.32 -6.68 0.45
N ILE A 52 16.54 -6.18 -0.51
CA ILE A 52 15.10 -6.42 -0.59
C ILE A 52 14.85 -7.35 -1.77
N ARG A 53 14.35 -8.53 -1.49
CA ARG A 53 14.06 -9.56 -2.48
C ARG A 53 12.56 -9.80 -2.56
N ILE A 54 11.94 -9.49 -3.71
CA ILE A 54 10.50 -9.71 -3.93
C ILE A 54 10.31 -10.86 -4.92
N LYS A 55 9.50 -11.82 -4.54
CA LYS A 55 8.98 -12.88 -5.39
C LYS A 55 7.49 -12.69 -5.59
N THR A 56 6.98 -12.90 -6.79
CA THR A 56 5.56 -12.74 -7.12
C THR A 56 5.10 -13.78 -8.13
N ASN A 57 3.81 -14.10 -8.10
CA ASN A 57 3.16 -14.98 -9.07
C ASN A 57 2.81 -14.27 -10.40
N ILE A 58 3.08 -12.97 -10.53
CA ILE A 58 2.77 -12.18 -11.73
C ILE A 58 4.07 -11.72 -12.39
N GLY A 59 4.42 -12.31 -13.55
CA GLY A 59 5.71 -12.10 -14.21
C GLY A 59 5.98 -10.69 -14.72
N PHE A 60 4.94 -9.87 -14.99
CA PHE A 60 5.10 -8.49 -15.44
C PHE A 60 5.14 -7.46 -14.29
N LEU A 61 4.87 -7.89 -13.05
CA LEU A 61 4.94 -6.99 -11.90
C LEU A 61 6.41 -6.69 -11.58
N PRO A 62 6.81 -5.41 -11.45
CA PRO A 62 8.18 -5.08 -11.07
C PRO A 62 8.50 -5.60 -9.66
N VAL A 63 9.73 -6.09 -9.49
CA VAL A 63 10.26 -6.61 -8.22
C VAL A 63 11.39 -5.74 -7.64
N ASN A 64 11.50 -4.52 -8.14
CA ASN A 64 12.51 -3.51 -7.78
C ASN A 64 11.84 -2.25 -7.20
N GLU A 65 12.58 -1.14 -7.21
CA GLU A 65 12.13 0.18 -6.71
C GLU A 65 10.84 0.73 -7.33
N ASN A 66 10.38 0.17 -8.44
CA ASN A 66 9.09 0.52 -9.05
C ASN A 66 7.90 -0.17 -8.37
N ASN A 67 8.14 -1.15 -7.52
CA ASN A 67 7.10 -1.81 -6.73
C ASN A 67 6.82 -1.03 -5.44
N LEU A 68 5.54 -0.80 -5.12
CA LEU A 68 5.15 -0.05 -3.92
C LEU A 68 5.52 -0.77 -2.62
N VAL A 69 5.58 -2.11 -2.61
CA VAL A 69 6.08 -2.89 -1.47
C VAL A 69 7.57 -2.59 -1.23
N TYR A 70 8.36 -2.57 -2.30
CA TYR A 70 9.78 -2.21 -2.22
C TYR A 70 9.95 -0.79 -1.64
N LYS A 71 9.18 0.17 -2.16
CA LYS A 71 9.22 1.57 -1.66
C LYS A 71 8.86 1.66 -0.18
N ALA A 72 7.84 0.92 0.26
CA ALA A 72 7.42 0.88 1.66
C ALA A 72 8.52 0.34 2.57
N ILE A 73 9.18 -0.76 2.18
CA ILE A 73 10.28 -1.35 2.95
C ILE A 73 11.46 -0.39 3.01
N MET A 74 11.87 0.21 1.88
CA MET A 74 12.96 1.19 1.83
C MET A 74 12.67 2.41 2.70
N LEU A 75 11.45 2.93 2.66
CA LEU A 75 11.03 4.06 3.49
C LEU A 75 11.21 3.75 4.99
N MET A 76 10.77 2.57 5.43
CA MET A 76 10.91 2.13 6.81
C MET A 76 12.38 1.90 7.19
N LYS A 77 13.16 1.22 6.34
CA LYS A 77 14.59 1.01 6.57
C LYS A 77 15.35 2.32 6.74
N ASN A 78 15.11 3.27 5.84
CA ASN A 78 15.81 4.56 5.86
C ASN A 78 15.41 5.40 7.09
N LYS A 79 14.13 5.45 7.41
CA LYS A 79 13.61 6.25 8.53
C LYS A 79 14.06 5.73 9.88
N TYR A 80 14.03 4.41 10.08
CA TYR A 80 14.31 3.78 11.37
C TYR A 80 15.71 3.14 11.45
N LYS A 81 16.55 3.32 10.41
CA LYS A 81 17.93 2.82 10.35
C LYS A 81 18.00 1.31 10.63
N LEU A 82 17.18 0.55 9.90
CA LEU A 82 17.06 -0.89 10.09
C LEU A 82 18.12 -1.66 9.30
N ASP A 83 18.83 -2.53 9.99
CA ASP A 83 19.83 -3.41 9.41
C ASP A 83 19.22 -4.73 8.93
N GLY A 84 19.93 -5.42 8.03
CA GLY A 84 19.48 -6.65 7.37
C GLY A 84 18.45 -6.40 6.28
N GLY A 85 18.12 -7.43 5.53
CA GLY A 85 17.19 -7.35 4.42
C GLY A 85 15.84 -7.99 4.70
N ILE A 86 14.99 -7.94 3.68
CA ILE A 86 13.65 -8.52 3.69
C ILE A 86 13.42 -9.31 2.41
N GLU A 87 13.06 -10.57 2.57
CA GLU A 87 12.46 -11.35 1.49
C GLU A 87 10.93 -11.24 1.58
N VAL A 88 10.29 -10.97 0.45
CA VAL A 88 8.82 -10.84 0.34
C VAL A 88 8.32 -11.85 -0.69
N ASP A 89 7.40 -12.71 -0.27
CA ASP A 89 6.59 -13.54 -1.18
C ASP A 89 5.22 -12.88 -1.34
N LEU A 90 5.01 -12.26 -2.52
CA LEU A 90 3.81 -11.47 -2.86
C LEU A 90 2.94 -12.25 -3.84
N ASN A 91 1.90 -12.88 -3.33
CA ASN A 91 0.92 -13.60 -4.15
C ASN A 91 -0.30 -12.72 -4.43
N LYS A 92 -0.39 -12.27 -5.68
CA LYS A 92 -1.44 -11.37 -6.18
C LYS A 92 -2.69 -12.13 -6.59
N PHE A 93 -3.82 -11.72 -6.05
CA PHE A 93 -5.18 -12.15 -6.41
C PHE A 93 -6.07 -10.96 -6.77
N ILE A 94 -5.75 -9.75 -6.28
CA ILE A 94 -6.42 -8.52 -6.68
C ILE A 94 -5.97 -8.18 -8.11
N PRO A 95 -6.90 -8.00 -9.06
CA PRO A 95 -6.54 -7.63 -10.42
C PRO A 95 -5.70 -6.35 -10.46
N VAL A 96 -4.62 -6.39 -11.24
CA VAL A 96 -3.72 -5.23 -11.39
C VAL A 96 -4.44 -4.15 -12.20
N ALA A 97 -4.29 -2.89 -11.78
CA ALA A 97 -4.90 -1.72 -12.41
C ALA A 97 -6.45 -1.72 -12.46
N ALA A 98 -7.11 -2.48 -11.61
CA ALA A 98 -8.58 -2.58 -11.58
C ALA A 98 -9.27 -1.50 -10.69
N GLY A 99 -8.56 -0.51 -10.19
CA GLY A 99 -9.12 0.51 -9.30
C GLY A 99 -9.43 0.01 -7.87
N MET A 100 -8.97 -1.19 -7.53
CA MET A 100 -9.23 -1.84 -6.23
C MET A 100 -8.10 -1.62 -5.21
N ALA A 101 -7.17 -0.71 -5.50
CA ALA A 101 -6.01 -0.33 -4.68
C ALA A 101 -5.10 -1.52 -4.28
N GLY A 102 -4.94 -2.54 -5.15
CA GLY A 102 -4.11 -3.71 -4.84
C GLY A 102 -2.68 -3.35 -4.44
N GLY A 103 -1.98 -2.56 -5.25
CA GLY A 103 -0.61 -2.12 -4.95
C GLY A 103 -0.51 -1.26 -3.68
N SER A 104 -1.49 -0.38 -3.44
CA SER A 104 -1.53 0.44 -2.22
C SER A 104 -1.80 -0.41 -0.97
N SER A 105 -2.62 -1.44 -1.10
CA SER A 105 -2.89 -2.39 -0.01
C SER A 105 -1.67 -3.25 0.29
N ASP A 106 -0.92 -3.67 -0.74
CA ASP A 106 0.35 -4.38 -0.58
C ASP A 106 1.37 -3.51 0.17
N ALA A 107 1.51 -2.24 -0.23
CA ALA A 107 2.39 -1.28 0.43
C ALA A 107 1.99 -1.02 1.89
N ALA A 108 0.69 -0.87 2.16
CA ALA A 108 0.17 -0.72 3.53
C ALA A 108 0.52 -1.94 4.39
N CYS A 109 0.37 -3.14 3.84
CA CYS A 109 0.79 -4.37 4.51
C CYS A 109 2.30 -4.41 4.75
N ALA A 110 3.11 -3.93 3.80
CA ALA A 110 4.56 -3.87 3.96
C ALA A 110 4.97 -2.91 5.09
N LEU A 111 4.38 -1.71 5.17
CA LEU A 111 4.60 -0.78 6.28
C LEU A 111 4.25 -1.42 7.63
N PHE A 112 3.09 -2.03 7.72
CA PHE A 112 2.64 -2.73 8.93
C PHE A 112 3.56 -3.92 9.27
N GLY A 113 3.94 -4.70 8.25
CA GLY A 113 4.84 -5.85 8.39
C GLY A 113 6.21 -5.46 8.93
N MET A 114 6.82 -4.41 8.38
CA MET A 114 8.08 -3.86 8.86
C MET A 114 8.00 -3.42 10.33
N ASN A 115 6.92 -2.71 10.68
CA ASN A 115 6.67 -2.28 12.06
C ASN A 115 6.63 -3.47 13.04
N ARG A 116 6.00 -4.57 12.63
CA ARG A 116 5.88 -5.79 13.46
C ARG A 116 7.16 -6.61 13.50
N LEU A 117 7.80 -6.83 12.35
CA LEU A 117 9.03 -7.63 12.23
C LEU A 117 10.19 -7.05 13.04
N PHE A 118 10.32 -5.73 13.04
CA PHE A 118 11.39 -5.01 13.75
C PHE A 118 10.96 -4.47 15.11
N GLU A 119 9.74 -4.79 15.58
CA GLU A 119 9.20 -4.39 16.89
C GLU A 119 9.31 -2.89 17.17
N LEU A 120 9.07 -2.07 16.11
CA LEU A 120 9.29 -0.62 16.17
C LEU A 120 8.25 0.11 17.03
N ASN A 121 7.08 -0.50 17.23
CA ASN A 121 5.96 0.07 17.96
C ASN A 121 5.51 1.44 17.42
N VAL A 122 5.64 1.66 16.13
CA VAL A 122 5.19 2.88 15.45
C VAL A 122 3.66 2.94 15.50
N PRO A 123 3.07 4.02 16.01
CA PRO A 123 1.61 4.16 16.05
C PRO A 123 1.00 4.15 14.64
N MET A 124 -0.22 3.64 14.51
CA MET A 124 -0.93 3.57 13.22
C MET A 124 -1.01 4.94 12.54
N ARG A 125 -1.22 6.00 13.29
CA ARG A 125 -1.25 7.38 12.77
C ARG A 125 0.04 7.77 12.05
N GLU A 126 1.19 7.37 12.57
CA GLU A 126 2.49 7.66 11.95
C GLU A 126 2.73 6.77 10.72
N LEU A 127 2.31 5.49 10.76
CA LEU A 127 2.34 4.63 9.57
C LEU A 127 1.48 5.21 8.43
N MET A 128 0.31 5.77 8.75
CA MET A 128 -0.55 6.40 7.76
C MET A 128 0.11 7.63 7.13
N LYS A 129 0.83 8.45 7.90
CA LYS A 129 1.62 9.57 7.37
C LYS A 129 2.70 9.11 6.40
N LEU A 130 3.42 8.04 6.75
CA LEU A 130 4.40 7.42 5.84
C LEU A 130 3.72 6.86 4.59
N GLY A 131 2.53 6.31 4.74
CA GLY A 131 1.74 5.79 3.63
C GLY A 131 1.40 6.85 2.58
N VAL A 132 1.16 8.10 2.99
CA VAL A 132 0.91 9.23 2.06
C VAL A 132 2.08 9.44 1.08
N GLU A 133 3.32 9.24 1.53
CA GLU A 133 4.51 9.40 0.69
C GLU A 133 4.61 8.32 -0.41
N ILE A 134 3.93 7.18 -0.21
CA ILE A 134 3.93 6.05 -1.16
C ILE A 134 2.77 6.16 -2.14
N GLY A 135 1.58 6.53 -1.64
CA GLY A 135 0.39 6.66 -2.47
C GLY A 135 -0.85 7.10 -1.69
N ALA A 136 -1.78 7.76 -2.40
CA ALA A 136 -2.96 8.37 -1.80
C ALA A 136 -3.90 7.37 -1.09
N ASP A 137 -3.98 6.13 -1.57
CA ASP A 137 -4.85 5.09 -0.99
C ASP A 137 -4.18 4.31 0.16
N VAL A 138 -2.86 4.42 0.34
CA VAL A 138 -2.11 3.64 1.35
C VAL A 138 -2.60 3.90 2.78
N PRO A 139 -2.85 5.15 3.21
CA PRO A 139 -3.38 5.42 4.54
C PRO A 139 -4.73 4.73 4.80
N TYR A 140 -5.63 4.76 3.82
CA TYR A 140 -6.90 4.07 3.92
C TYR A 140 -6.72 2.55 4.04
N CYS A 141 -5.82 1.96 3.23
CA CYS A 141 -5.53 0.52 3.27
C CYS A 141 -4.95 0.07 4.63
N LEU A 142 -4.25 0.95 5.35
CA LEU A 142 -3.82 0.72 6.74
C LEU A 142 -5.01 0.76 7.70
N MET A 143 -5.89 1.75 7.56
CA MET A 143 -7.05 1.97 8.44
C MET A 143 -8.12 0.89 8.27
N ARG A 144 -8.40 0.51 7.01
CA ARG A 144 -9.45 -0.44 6.60
C ARG A 144 -10.88 0.01 6.98
N GLY A 145 -11.85 -0.85 6.66
CA GLY A 145 -13.27 -0.64 6.98
C GLY A 145 -14.01 0.20 5.96
N THR A 146 -14.99 0.97 6.42
CA THR A 146 -15.76 1.93 5.62
C THR A 146 -15.28 3.34 5.95
N ALA A 147 -14.93 4.13 4.95
CA ALA A 147 -14.46 5.49 5.15
C ALA A 147 -15.01 6.45 4.10
N LEU A 148 -15.40 7.65 4.55
CA LEU A 148 -15.62 8.79 3.68
C LEU A 148 -14.28 9.48 3.44
N ALA A 149 -13.86 9.54 2.19
CA ALA A 149 -12.64 10.22 1.79
C ALA A 149 -12.95 11.43 0.90
N CYS A 150 -12.29 12.54 1.21
CA CYS A 150 -12.24 13.72 0.35
C CYS A 150 -10.81 13.81 -0.18
N LEU A 151 -10.61 13.55 -1.46
CA LEU A 151 -9.31 13.48 -2.10
C LEU A 151 -9.21 14.45 -3.27
N LEU A 152 -7.97 14.85 -3.56
CA LEU A 152 -7.62 15.58 -4.77
C LEU A 152 -7.21 14.58 -5.86
N TYR A 153 -7.89 14.62 -6.99
CA TYR A 153 -7.54 13.82 -8.16
C TYR A 153 -7.10 14.71 -9.31
N THR A 154 -6.05 14.30 -10.00
CA THR A 154 -5.71 14.86 -11.30
C THR A 154 -6.59 14.24 -12.37
N SER A 155 -7.08 15.02 -13.31
CA SER A 155 -7.56 14.49 -14.59
C SER A 155 -6.33 14.02 -15.41
N PRO A 156 -6.37 12.91 -16.16
CA PRO A 156 -7.56 12.30 -16.72
C PRO A 156 -8.26 11.33 -15.77
N SER A 157 -9.50 11.02 -16.13
CA SER A 157 -10.35 10.07 -15.42
C SER A 157 -9.64 8.72 -15.29
N PRO A 158 -9.79 8.01 -14.16
CA PRO A 158 -9.26 6.64 -14.01
C PRO A 158 -9.84 5.62 -15.01
N ARG A 159 -10.67 6.06 -15.93
CA ARG A 159 -11.29 5.22 -16.97
C ARG A 159 -10.73 5.45 -18.36
N ASP A 160 -9.81 6.38 -18.51
CA ASP A 160 -9.14 6.68 -19.76
C ASP A 160 -7.83 5.91 -19.90
#